data_58c5c6b1884121679b46daab2f5d45ea
#
_entry.id   58c5c6b1884121679b46daab2f5d45ea
#
_cell.length_a   1.000
_cell.length_b   1.000
_cell.length_c   1.000
_cell.angle_alpha   90.00
_cell.angle_beta   90.00
_cell.angle_gamma   90.00
#
_symmetry.space_group_name_H-M   'P 1'
#
loop_
_entity.id
_entity.type
_entity.pdbx_description
1 polymer ?
#
loop_
_entity_poly.entity_id
_entity_poly.type
_entity_poly.pdbx_seq_one_letter_code
_entity_poly.pdbx_strand_id
1 'polypeptide(L)'
;LQVVSFDEGQDYRQRVAGDGYVFFIEQNKVDSEKSLQQLFNDKVSSLFSVIEEPIGLEKPVNLETTIVLHGRSVACYGRIGGVIWFSFQELCGSFRSQLDYVDLAKVHHTIFLSDIPQLTGTEEDQARRFIYLIDALYDYNVVLVASFDVALSMLYQGSGLVFEFERVLSRLTEMKTVAYLSRPHRGIGS
;
A
#
# COMPACT_ATOMS: atom_id res chain seq x y z
N LEU A 1 12.29 11.39 -7.52
CA LEU A 1 12.00 11.15 -6.11
C LEU A 1 11.23 12.35 -5.59
N GLN A 2 9.89 12.35 -5.61
CA GLN A 2 9.16 13.32 -4.82
C GLN A 2 8.59 12.59 -3.61
N VAL A 3 9.33 12.63 -2.53
CA VAL A 3 8.76 12.59 -1.19
C VAL A 3 7.91 13.84 -1.13
N VAL A 4 6.61 13.70 -1.12
CA VAL A 4 5.73 14.84 -0.94
C VAL A 4 5.70 15.07 0.56
N SER A 5 6.58 15.96 1.02
CA SER A 5 6.41 16.64 2.28
C SER A 5 5.16 17.51 2.17
N PHE A 6 4.24 17.39 3.09
CA PHE A 6 2.99 18.15 3.13
C PHE A 6 3.16 19.60 3.59
N ASP A 7 4.33 20.16 3.50
CA ASP A 7 4.59 21.58 3.71
C ASP A 7 4.60 22.29 2.36
N GLU A 8 3.66 23.17 2.15
CA GLU A 8 3.47 24.08 1.02
C GLU A 8 2.46 23.64 -0.07
N GLY A 9 1.16 23.88 0.19
CA GLY A 9 0.15 24.45 -0.72
C GLY A 9 0.05 24.01 -2.19
N GLN A 10 0.62 22.89 -2.63
CA GLN A 10 0.50 22.45 -4.01
C GLN A 10 -0.64 21.45 -4.21
N ASP A 11 -1.47 21.75 -5.22
CA ASP A 11 -2.68 21.00 -5.56
C ASP A 11 -2.38 19.54 -5.97
N TYR A 12 -2.58 18.62 -5.05
CA TYR A 12 -2.45 17.18 -5.20
C TYR A 12 -3.32 16.58 -6.28
N ARG A 13 -4.48 17.20 -6.54
CA ARG A 13 -5.55 16.63 -7.36
C ARG A 13 -5.13 16.47 -8.82
N GLN A 14 -4.25 17.33 -9.32
CA GLN A 14 -3.76 17.28 -10.69
C GLN A 14 -2.68 16.23 -10.92
N ARG A 15 -1.96 15.80 -9.86
CA ARG A 15 -0.89 14.79 -9.96
C ARG A 15 -1.36 13.35 -9.82
N VAL A 16 -2.47 13.14 -9.11
CA VAL A 16 -3.06 11.80 -8.91
C VAL A 16 -3.83 11.29 -10.12
N ALA A 17 -4.34 12.18 -10.96
CA ALA A 17 -5.20 11.83 -12.10
C ALA A 17 -4.46 11.37 -13.37
N GLY A 18 -3.16 11.57 -13.47
CA GLY A 18 -2.42 11.32 -14.72
C GLY A 18 -1.37 10.22 -14.68
N ASP A 19 -0.74 10.00 -13.53
CA ASP A 19 0.41 9.09 -13.42
C ASP A 19 0.32 8.34 -12.09
N GLY A 20 0.35 7.00 -12.12
CA GLY A 20 0.24 6.15 -10.94
C GLY A 20 1.36 6.37 -9.93
N TYR A 21 1.20 7.32 -9.03
CA TYR A 21 2.21 7.65 -8.02
C TYR A 21 2.09 6.77 -6.78
N VAL A 22 3.23 6.29 -6.29
CA VAL A 22 3.38 5.74 -4.96
C VAL A 22 3.70 6.89 -4.02
N PHE A 23 2.83 7.14 -3.05
CA PHE A 23 3.05 8.16 -2.03
C PHE A 23 3.55 7.51 -0.74
N PHE A 24 4.70 7.96 -0.27
CA PHE A 24 5.15 7.65 1.07
C PHE A 24 4.96 8.93 1.91
N ILE A 25 4.09 8.84 2.89
CA ILE A 25 3.82 9.94 3.82
C ILE A 25 4.67 9.68 5.04
N GLU A 26 5.70 10.50 5.21
CA GLU A 26 6.50 10.54 6.43
C GLU A 26 5.90 11.63 7.31
N GLN A 27 5.59 11.31 8.56
CA GLN A 27 5.17 12.20 9.65
C GLN A 27 3.67 12.45 9.87
N ASN A 28 3.35 12.44 11.17
CA ASN A 28 2.08 12.80 11.81
C ASN A 28 0.87 11.92 11.46
N LYS A 29 0.63 10.91 12.30
CA LYS A 29 -0.35 9.82 12.12
C LYS A 29 -1.74 10.28 11.71
N VAL A 30 -2.26 11.38 12.29
CA VAL A 30 -3.61 11.88 12.00
C VAL A 30 -3.73 12.49 10.61
N ASP A 31 -2.71 13.18 10.15
CA ASP A 31 -2.72 13.81 8.82
C ASP A 31 -2.44 12.78 7.74
N SER A 32 -1.64 11.75 8.04
CA SER A 32 -1.36 10.62 7.14
C SER A 32 -2.62 9.81 6.85
N GLU A 33 -3.42 9.49 7.86
CA GLU A 33 -4.64 8.72 7.71
C GLU A 33 -5.68 9.46 6.85
N LYS A 34 -5.90 10.76 7.10
CA LYS A 34 -6.79 11.60 6.29
C LYS A 34 -6.33 11.68 4.83
N SER A 35 -5.04 11.79 4.60
CA SER A 35 -4.46 11.87 3.26
C SER A 35 -4.58 10.55 2.52
N LEU A 36 -4.34 9.41 3.18
CA LEU A 36 -4.57 8.08 2.61
C LEU A 36 -6.04 7.87 2.30
N GLN A 37 -6.95 8.29 3.18
CA GLN A 37 -8.39 8.22 2.96
C GLN A 37 -8.79 9.03 1.71
N GLN A 38 -8.27 10.24 1.57
CA GLN A 38 -8.56 11.08 0.40
C GLN A 38 -8.01 10.45 -0.87
N LEU A 39 -6.77 9.98 -0.88
CA LEU A 39 -6.16 9.29 -2.03
C LEU A 39 -6.93 8.02 -2.41
N PHE A 40 -7.37 7.25 -1.42
CA PHE A 40 -8.19 6.07 -1.66
C PHE A 40 -9.52 6.46 -2.31
N ASN A 41 -10.21 7.47 -1.77
CA ASN A 41 -11.47 7.95 -2.31
C ASN A 41 -11.31 8.51 -3.73
N ASP A 42 -10.23 9.25 -4.01
CA ASP A 42 -9.93 9.80 -5.34
C ASP A 42 -9.64 8.66 -6.34
N LYS A 43 -8.89 7.63 -5.92
CA LYS A 43 -8.64 6.45 -6.76
C LYS A 43 -9.92 5.68 -7.04
N VAL A 44 -10.76 5.49 -6.02
CA VAL A 44 -12.08 4.88 -6.14
C VAL A 44 -12.96 5.67 -7.10
N SER A 45 -13.03 7.01 -6.95
CA SER A 45 -13.81 7.88 -7.83
C SER A 45 -13.34 7.82 -9.28
N SER A 46 -12.03 7.75 -9.51
CA SER A 46 -11.48 7.61 -10.87
C SER A 46 -11.84 6.27 -11.52
N LEU A 47 -11.94 5.20 -10.74
CA LEU A 47 -12.38 3.89 -11.23
C LEU A 47 -13.87 3.89 -11.61
N PHE A 48 -14.71 4.61 -10.85
CA PHE A 48 -16.13 4.74 -11.16
C PHE A 48 -16.42 5.63 -12.37
N SER A 49 -15.61 6.63 -12.64
CA SER A 49 -15.81 7.50 -13.81
C SER A 49 -15.57 6.78 -15.16
N VAL A 50 -14.91 5.62 -15.14
CA VAL A 50 -14.66 4.77 -16.31
C VAL A 50 -15.80 3.77 -16.53
N ILE A 51 -16.60 3.49 -15.50
CA ILE A 51 -17.77 2.60 -15.57
C ILE A 51 -18.98 3.50 -15.85
N GLU A 52 -19.38 3.61 -17.11
CA GLU A 52 -20.55 4.38 -17.59
C GLU A 52 -21.90 3.77 -17.15
N GLU A 53 -22.10 3.52 -15.87
CA GLU A 53 -23.44 3.32 -15.33
C GLU A 53 -23.60 4.08 -14.01
N PRO A 54 -24.69 4.88 -13.88
CA PRO A 54 -25.02 5.50 -12.62
C PRO A 54 -25.64 4.45 -11.68
N ILE A 55 -24.83 3.60 -11.10
CA ILE A 55 -25.24 2.89 -9.91
C ILE A 55 -25.32 3.94 -8.81
N GLY A 56 -26.54 4.29 -8.41
CA GLY A 56 -26.82 5.23 -7.34
C GLY A 56 -26.15 4.83 -6.02
N LEU A 57 -24.89 5.11 -5.89
CA LEU A 57 -24.11 4.89 -4.68
C LEU A 57 -23.98 6.21 -3.91
N GLU A 58 -25.09 6.63 -3.30
CA GLU A 58 -25.10 7.43 -2.08
C GLU A 58 -24.71 6.58 -0.86
N LYS A 59 -23.70 5.72 -0.99
CA LYS A 59 -23.15 5.03 0.19
C LYS A 59 -21.71 5.43 0.34
N PRO A 60 -21.30 5.93 1.53
CA PRO A 60 -19.90 6.00 1.87
C PRO A 60 -19.32 4.61 1.64
N VAL A 61 -18.18 4.51 0.98
CA VAL A 61 -17.41 3.26 0.85
C VAL A 61 -17.36 2.66 2.25
N ASN A 62 -17.95 1.48 2.41
CA ASN A 62 -18.10 0.89 3.74
C ASN A 62 -16.70 0.54 4.24
N LEU A 63 -16.23 1.32 5.22
CA LEU A 63 -14.84 1.41 5.65
C LEU A 63 -14.37 0.22 6.49
N GLU A 64 -15.24 -0.77 6.72
CA GLU A 64 -14.85 -2.01 7.40
C GLU A 64 -15.34 -3.19 6.56
N THR A 65 -14.47 -3.71 5.74
CA THR A 65 -14.73 -4.97 5.04
C THR A 65 -13.71 -6.02 5.47
N THR A 66 -14.08 -7.27 5.30
CA THR A 66 -13.16 -8.39 5.48
C THR A 66 -12.99 -9.14 4.18
N ILE A 67 -11.76 -9.58 3.93
CA ILE A 67 -11.47 -10.56 2.88
C ILE A 67 -11.08 -11.89 3.52
N VAL A 68 -11.15 -12.96 2.77
CA VAL A 68 -10.70 -14.28 3.24
C VAL A 68 -9.47 -14.69 2.45
N LEU A 69 -8.35 -14.90 3.16
CA LEU A 69 -7.09 -15.43 2.62
C LEU A 69 -6.83 -16.79 3.26
N HIS A 70 -6.81 -17.84 2.45
CA HIS A 70 -6.59 -19.22 2.90
C HIS A 70 -7.45 -19.60 4.12
N GLY A 71 -8.76 -19.24 4.10
CA GLY A 71 -9.70 -19.53 5.18
C GLY A 71 -9.60 -18.63 6.41
N ARG A 72 -8.75 -17.60 6.39
CA ARG A 72 -8.60 -16.62 7.49
C ARG A 72 -9.16 -15.27 7.09
N SER A 73 -9.99 -14.70 7.96
CA SER A 73 -10.48 -13.34 7.77
C SER A 73 -9.38 -12.31 7.98
N VAL A 74 -9.33 -11.31 7.12
CA VAL A 74 -8.42 -10.17 7.17
C VAL A 74 -9.26 -8.92 7.05
N ALA A 75 -9.24 -8.06 8.06
CA ALA A 75 -9.92 -6.79 8.02
C ALA A 75 -9.22 -5.84 7.03
N CYS A 76 -10.02 -5.06 6.30
CA CYS A 76 -9.50 -3.99 5.45
C CYS A 76 -10.39 -2.76 5.58
N TYR A 77 -9.80 -1.59 5.44
CA TYR A 77 -10.54 -0.32 5.49
C TYR A 77 -11.49 -0.14 4.31
N GLY A 78 -11.19 -0.75 3.18
CA GLY A 78 -12.05 -0.73 2.01
C GLY A 78 -11.43 -1.47 0.83
N ARG A 79 -12.28 -1.87 -0.13
CA ARG A 79 -11.82 -2.43 -1.40
C ARG A 79 -12.79 -2.12 -2.52
N ILE A 80 -12.25 -1.93 -3.72
CA ILE A 80 -13.04 -1.75 -4.94
C ILE A 80 -12.19 -2.07 -6.17
N GLY A 81 -12.77 -2.80 -7.12
CA GLY A 81 -12.01 -3.25 -8.29
C GLY A 81 -10.74 -3.99 -7.84
N GLY A 82 -9.60 -3.66 -8.38
CA GLY A 82 -8.30 -4.19 -7.97
C GLY A 82 -7.58 -3.36 -6.90
N VAL A 83 -8.28 -2.46 -6.18
CA VAL A 83 -7.73 -1.60 -5.13
C VAL A 83 -8.18 -2.08 -3.76
N ILE A 84 -7.27 -2.15 -2.79
CA ILE A 84 -7.58 -2.54 -1.41
C ILE A 84 -6.70 -1.78 -0.41
N TRP A 85 -7.23 -1.54 0.79
CA TRP A 85 -6.53 -0.80 1.85
C TRP A 85 -6.52 -1.57 3.18
N PHE A 86 -5.31 -1.74 3.72
CA PHE A 86 -5.06 -2.39 5.01
C PHE A 86 -4.24 -1.50 5.94
N SER A 87 -4.34 -1.77 7.25
CA SER A 87 -3.29 -1.35 8.19
C SER A 87 -2.12 -2.33 8.14
N PHE A 88 -0.93 -1.85 8.52
CA PHE A 88 0.24 -2.71 8.70
C PHE A 88 -0.03 -3.84 9.69
N GLN A 89 -0.74 -3.54 10.79
CA GLN A 89 -1.05 -4.51 11.83
C GLN A 89 -1.88 -5.69 11.30
N GLU A 90 -2.84 -5.44 10.41
CA GLU A 90 -3.65 -6.50 9.82
C GLU A 90 -2.85 -7.41 8.89
N LEU A 91 -1.93 -6.84 8.10
CA LEU A 91 -1.13 -7.63 7.16
C LEU A 91 0.13 -8.24 7.80
N CYS A 92 0.83 -7.51 8.64
CA CYS A 92 2.14 -7.92 9.14
C CYS A 92 2.15 -8.22 10.66
N GLY A 93 1.16 -7.71 11.42
CA GLY A 93 1.04 -7.97 12.86
C GLY A 93 0.52 -9.37 13.21
N SER A 94 -0.31 -9.93 12.33
CA SER A 94 -0.93 -11.26 12.52
C SER A 94 -0.17 -12.35 11.75
N PHE A 95 -0.46 -13.62 12.07
CA PHE A 95 0.11 -14.75 11.35
C PHE A 95 -0.35 -14.76 9.90
N ARG A 96 0.59 -14.48 8.98
CA ARG A 96 0.41 -14.55 7.53
C ARG A 96 1.55 -15.39 6.93
N SER A 97 1.24 -16.13 5.89
CA SER A 97 2.23 -16.85 5.11
C SER A 97 2.65 -16.04 3.90
N GLN A 98 3.79 -16.38 3.32
CA GLN A 98 4.22 -15.76 2.06
C GLN A 98 3.18 -15.94 0.94
N LEU A 99 2.45 -17.07 0.92
CA LEU A 99 1.40 -17.34 -0.07
C LEU A 99 0.23 -16.36 0.05
N ASP A 100 -0.12 -15.90 1.25
CA ASP A 100 -1.17 -14.90 1.45
C ASP A 100 -0.84 -13.60 0.68
N TYR A 101 0.42 -13.16 0.73
CA TYR A 101 0.88 -11.96 0.04
C TYR A 101 0.95 -12.13 -1.47
N VAL A 102 1.35 -13.32 -1.92
CA VAL A 102 1.34 -13.66 -3.35
C VAL A 102 -0.09 -13.62 -3.90
N ASP A 103 -1.06 -14.18 -3.18
CA ASP A 103 -2.45 -14.17 -3.63
C ASP A 103 -3.07 -12.77 -3.58
N LEU A 104 -2.74 -11.96 -2.57
CA LEU A 104 -3.10 -10.54 -2.57
C LEU A 104 -2.54 -9.81 -3.78
N ALA A 105 -1.25 -10.01 -4.07
CA ALA A 105 -0.56 -9.34 -5.17
C ALA A 105 -1.08 -9.77 -6.55
N LYS A 106 -1.56 -11.01 -6.71
CA LYS A 106 -2.19 -11.49 -7.95
C LYS A 106 -3.53 -10.84 -8.24
N VAL A 107 -4.32 -10.57 -7.19
CA VAL A 107 -5.70 -10.09 -7.33
C VAL A 107 -5.77 -8.57 -7.36
N HIS A 108 -4.87 -7.88 -6.66
CA HIS A 108 -4.94 -6.44 -6.47
C HIS A 108 -3.77 -5.74 -7.15
N HIS A 109 -4.09 -4.85 -8.10
CA HIS A 109 -3.09 -4.03 -8.79
C HIS A 109 -2.63 -2.82 -7.96
N THR A 110 -3.38 -2.43 -6.92
CA THR A 110 -3.03 -1.30 -6.03
C THR A 110 -3.37 -1.67 -4.59
N ILE A 111 -2.38 -1.54 -3.71
CA ILE A 111 -2.56 -1.76 -2.27
C ILE A 111 -2.21 -0.48 -1.51
N PHE A 112 -3.12 -0.05 -0.65
CA PHE A 112 -2.88 0.95 0.37
C PHE A 112 -2.48 0.25 1.66
N LEU A 113 -1.43 0.76 2.31
CA LEU A 113 -0.91 0.22 3.57
C LEU A 113 -0.60 1.35 4.53
N SER A 114 -1.36 1.46 5.61
CA SER A 114 -1.19 2.51 6.61
C SER A 114 -0.44 2.05 7.84
N ASP A 115 0.15 3.03 8.53
CA ASP A 115 0.74 2.89 9.87
C ASP A 115 1.89 1.88 9.92
N ILE A 116 2.81 1.96 8.95
CA ILE A 116 4.03 1.12 8.97
C ILE A 116 4.98 1.67 10.03
N PRO A 117 5.20 0.95 11.15
CA PRO A 117 6.03 1.44 12.25
C PRO A 117 7.51 1.30 11.93
N GLN A 118 8.37 1.93 12.74
CA GLN A 118 9.76 1.53 12.81
C GLN A 118 9.85 0.09 13.32
N LEU A 119 10.56 -0.77 12.59
CA LEU A 119 10.74 -2.17 12.92
C LEU A 119 12.07 -2.36 13.63
N THR A 120 12.02 -2.96 14.80
CA THR A 120 13.19 -3.21 15.63
C THR A 120 13.51 -4.70 15.73
N GLY A 121 14.53 -5.08 16.50
CA GLY A 121 14.85 -6.48 16.73
C GLY A 121 13.80 -7.24 17.57
N THR A 122 12.86 -6.53 18.22
CA THR A 122 11.77 -7.15 18.97
C THR A 122 10.59 -7.58 18.08
N GLU A 123 10.44 -6.94 16.92
CA GLU A 123 9.38 -7.23 15.93
C GLU A 123 9.91 -7.98 14.68
N GLU A 124 10.93 -8.83 14.83
CA GLU A 124 11.53 -9.54 13.69
C GLU A 124 10.54 -10.35 12.87
N ASP A 125 9.52 -10.93 13.50
CA ASP A 125 8.47 -11.67 12.81
C ASP A 125 7.62 -10.76 11.92
N GLN A 126 7.30 -9.55 12.39
CA GLN A 126 6.59 -8.54 11.59
C GLN A 126 7.48 -8.01 10.47
N ALA A 127 8.74 -7.76 10.78
CA ALA A 127 9.75 -7.35 9.82
C ALA A 127 9.90 -8.38 8.68
N ARG A 128 9.96 -9.67 9.02
CA ARG A 128 10.04 -10.76 8.04
C ARG A 128 8.77 -10.85 7.16
N ARG A 129 7.59 -10.68 7.77
CA ARG A 129 6.33 -10.63 7.01
C ARG A 129 6.27 -9.41 6.07
N PHE A 130 6.76 -8.26 6.52
CA PHE A 130 6.86 -7.08 5.67
C PHE A 130 7.80 -7.29 4.48
N ILE A 131 8.94 -7.97 4.67
CA ILE A 131 9.84 -8.38 3.57
C ILE A 131 9.07 -9.22 2.54
N TYR A 132 8.34 -10.26 2.99
CA TYR A 132 7.56 -11.11 2.07
C TYR A 132 6.46 -10.36 1.35
N LEU A 133 5.81 -9.41 2.02
CA LEU A 133 4.81 -8.54 1.41
C LEU A 133 5.43 -7.70 0.30
N ILE A 134 6.51 -6.95 0.59
CA ILE A 134 7.16 -6.08 -0.41
C ILE A 134 7.72 -6.92 -1.57
N ASP A 135 8.28 -8.09 -1.30
CA ASP A 135 8.77 -9.00 -2.32
C ASP A 135 7.62 -9.41 -3.28
N ALA A 136 6.47 -9.82 -2.73
CA ALA A 136 5.31 -10.19 -3.55
C ALA A 136 4.76 -9.00 -4.36
N LEU A 137 4.59 -7.83 -3.73
CA LEU A 137 4.08 -6.65 -4.43
C LEU A 137 4.98 -6.22 -5.58
N TYR A 138 6.30 -6.24 -5.36
CA TYR A 138 7.29 -5.91 -6.37
C TYR A 138 7.26 -6.88 -7.55
N ASP A 139 7.22 -8.19 -7.28
CA ASP A 139 7.26 -9.23 -8.31
C ASP A 139 6.00 -9.21 -9.21
N TYR A 140 4.86 -8.78 -8.67
CA TYR A 140 3.60 -8.65 -9.41
C TYR A 140 3.33 -7.24 -9.97
N ASN A 141 4.27 -6.30 -9.86
CA ASN A 141 4.13 -4.91 -10.27
C ASN A 141 2.92 -4.21 -9.63
N VAL A 142 2.67 -4.46 -8.35
CA VAL A 142 1.58 -3.83 -7.60
C VAL A 142 1.98 -2.41 -7.22
N VAL A 143 1.08 -1.46 -7.42
CA VAL A 143 1.25 -0.09 -6.93
C VAL A 143 1.03 -0.09 -5.42
N LEU A 144 2.02 0.37 -4.66
CA LEU A 144 1.94 0.52 -3.22
C LEU A 144 1.77 2.00 -2.85
N VAL A 145 0.72 2.30 -2.09
CA VAL A 145 0.52 3.61 -1.45
C VAL A 145 0.62 3.40 0.06
N ALA A 146 1.62 3.98 0.70
CA ALA A 146 1.91 3.64 2.08
C ALA A 146 2.20 4.87 2.96
N SER A 147 1.88 4.77 4.26
CA SER A 147 2.34 5.70 5.29
C SER A 147 3.30 5.01 6.25
N PHE A 148 4.32 5.74 6.65
CA PHE A 148 5.38 5.28 7.54
C PHE A 148 5.51 6.22 8.73
N ASP A 149 5.75 5.67 9.91
CA ASP A 149 5.99 6.44 11.14
C ASP A 149 7.39 7.09 11.15
N VAL A 150 8.29 6.60 10.30
CA VAL A 150 9.68 7.05 10.20
C VAL A 150 10.16 7.13 8.76
N ALA A 151 11.23 7.87 8.51
CA ALA A 151 11.91 7.87 7.22
C ALA A 151 12.35 6.45 6.81
N LEU A 152 12.33 6.14 5.51
CA LEU A 152 12.69 4.81 4.99
C LEU A 152 14.09 4.35 5.46
N SER A 153 15.04 5.26 5.59
CA SER A 153 16.39 4.96 6.11
C SER A 153 16.41 4.51 7.57
N MET A 154 15.33 4.80 8.32
CA MET A 154 15.17 4.44 9.73
C MET A 154 14.15 3.29 9.93
N LEU A 155 13.63 2.72 8.85
CA LEU A 155 12.53 1.75 8.91
C LEU A 155 12.89 0.48 9.68
N TYR A 156 14.12 -0.01 9.55
CA TYR A 156 14.59 -1.17 10.29
C TYR A 156 15.81 -0.83 11.16
N GLN A 157 15.70 -1.12 12.45
CA GLN A 157 16.74 -0.89 13.45
C GLN A 157 17.13 -2.18 14.19
N GLY A 158 16.81 -3.36 13.61
CA GLY A 158 17.27 -4.66 14.08
C GLY A 158 18.62 -5.05 13.49
N SER A 159 19.18 -6.17 13.93
CA SER A 159 20.44 -6.73 13.43
C SER A 159 20.26 -8.02 12.62
N GLY A 160 19.11 -8.70 12.78
CA GLY A 160 18.90 -10.03 12.21
C GLY A 160 18.51 -10.05 10.72
N LEU A 161 18.00 -8.95 10.16
CA LEU A 161 17.45 -8.89 8.80
C LEU A 161 18.03 -7.72 7.98
N VAL A 162 19.23 -7.28 8.28
CA VAL A 162 19.84 -6.09 7.66
C VAL A 162 19.94 -6.23 6.14
N PHE A 163 20.43 -7.36 5.64
CA PHE A 163 20.59 -7.58 4.19
C PHE A 163 19.25 -7.65 3.46
N GLU A 164 18.27 -8.29 4.08
CA GLU A 164 16.92 -8.37 3.51
C GLU A 164 16.26 -7.00 3.46
N PHE A 165 16.48 -6.16 4.48
CA PHE A 165 15.97 -4.79 4.49
C PHE A 165 16.67 -3.87 3.51
N GLU A 166 17.95 -4.02 3.22
CA GLU A 166 18.62 -3.31 2.13
C GLU A 166 17.92 -3.59 0.78
N ARG A 167 17.53 -4.85 0.53
CA ARG A 167 16.74 -5.21 -0.66
C ARG A 167 15.36 -4.57 -0.63
N VAL A 168 14.66 -4.59 0.52
CA VAL A 168 13.34 -3.94 0.68
C VAL A 168 13.43 -2.45 0.37
N LEU A 169 14.41 -1.74 0.91
CA LEU A 169 14.62 -0.31 0.66
C LEU A 169 14.91 -0.02 -0.81
N SER A 170 15.71 -0.87 -1.46
CA SER A 170 15.98 -0.77 -2.89
C SER A 170 14.70 -0.93 -3.71
N ARG A 171 13.88 -1.96 -3.41
CA ARG A 171 12.59 -2.20 -4.08
C ARG A 171 11.61 -1.05 -3.85
N LEU A 172 11.43 -0.59 -2.61
CA LEU A 172 10.58 0.55 -2.29
C LEU A 172 11.03 1.81 -3.04
N THR A 173 12.34 2.01 -3.20
CA THR A 173 12.88 3.12 -3.97
C THR A 173 12.56 2.98 -5.47
N GLU A 174 12.69 1.78 -6.04
CA GLU A 174 12.33 1.53 -7.44
C GLU A 174 10.84 1.64 -7.68
N MET A 175 10.00 1.14 -6.77
CA MET A 175 8.53 1.19 -6.86
C MET A 175 7.98 2.62 -6.95
N LYS A 176 8.74 3.64 -6.56
CA LYS A 176 8.39 5.07 -6.74
C LYS A 176 8.68 5.60 -8.14
N THR A 177 9.41 4.89 -8.97
CA THR A 177 9.84 5.39 -10.27
C THR A 177 8.74 5.27 -11.31
N VAL A 178 8.70 6.23 -12.24
CA VAL A 178 7.79 6.18 -13.39
C VAL A 178 7.97 4.88 -14.18
N ALA A 179 9.22 4.40 -14.31
CA ALA A 179 9.53 3.16 -15.00
C ALA A 179 8.87 1.93 -14.36
N TYR A 180 8.79 1.88 -13.02
CA TYR A 180 8.08 0.80 -12.33
C TYR A 180 6.57 0.96 -12.45
N LEU A 181 6.06 2.16 -12.22
CA LEU A 181 4.62 2.45 -12.22
C LEU A 181 3.96 2.27 -13.60
N SER A 182 4.72 2.36 -14.68
CA SER A 182 4.25 2.08 -16.04
C SER A 182 4.27 0.59 -16.41
N ARG A 183 4.79 -0.29 -15.56
CA ARG A 183 4.74 -1.73 -15.81
C ARG A 183 3.31 -2.26 -15.66
N PRO A 184 2.86 -3.15 -16.53
CA PRO A 184 1.57 -3.79 -16.35
C PRO A 184 1.57 -4.67 -15.08
N HIS A 185 0.45 -4.70 -14.38
CA HIS A 185 0.24 -5.64 -13.28
C HIS A 185 0.29 -7.08 -13.79
N ARG A 186 0.96 -7.96 -13.07
CA ARG A 186 1.15 -9.38 -13.45
C ARG A 186 0.15 -10.32 -12.78
N GLY A 187 -1.06 -9.85 -12.48
CA GLY A 187 -2.09 -10.62 -11.79
C GLY A 187 -2.91 -11.54 -12.70
N ILE A 188 -3.92 -12.15 -12.11
CA ILE A 188 -4.87 -13.02 -12.82
C ILE A 188 -5.73 -12.13 -13.73
N GLY A 189 -5.57 -12.27 -15.03
CA GLY A 189 -6.35 -11.54 -16.03
C GLY A 189 -5.58 -10.43 -16.76
N SER A 190 -4.26 -10.35 -16.59
CA SER A 190 -3.37 -9.50 -17.40
C SER A 190 -2.85 -10.23 -18.64
#